data_ca0a669ad08bfd1ef0eae1990ba184a3
#
_entry.id   ca0a669ad08bfd1ef0eae1990ba184a3
#
_cell.length_a   1.000
_cell.length_b   1.000
_cell.length_c   1.000
_cell.angle_alpha   90.00
_cell.angle_beta   90.00
_cell.angle_gamma   90.00
#
_symmetry.space_group_name_H-M   'P 1'
#
loop_
_entity.id
_entity.type
_entity.pdbx_description
1 polymer ?
#
loop_
_entity_poly.entity_id
_entity_poly.type
_entity_poly.pdbx_seq_one_letter_code
_entity_poly.pdbx_strand_id
1 'polypeptide(L)'
;GPMILGHAHPAIIKAVQEQLVKGLSFGTPTEIETTLAEKICSIMPNMDYVRMVNSGTEATMSAIRLARGYTGRDKIIKFEGCYHGHSDSLLVKAGSGALTMGVPSSPGVPAALADHTVTLTYNDIDGLKKAFAEIGEQVACVIVEPVAGNMNCVPPIPGFLQAIRE
;
A
#
# COMPACT_ATOMS: atom_id res chain seq x y z
N GLY A 1 6.83 1.39 -14.88
CA GLY A 1 6.47 2.22 -13.77
C GLY A 1 7.64 2.81 -12.99
N PRO A 2 8.38 2.06 -12.15
CA PRO A 2 9.35 2.64 -11.21
C PRO A 2 10.61 3.22 -11.87
N MET A 3 10.92 2.81 -13.10
CA MET A 3 12.13 3.24 -13.83
C MET A 3 11.93 4.58 -14.55
N ILE A 4 11.57 5.63 -13.81
CA ILE A 4 11.23 6.96 -14.37
C ILE A 4 12.39 7.64 -15.10
N LEU A 5 13.65 7.31 -14.79
CA LEU A 5 14.84 7.79 -15.47
C LEU A 5 15.33 6.84 -16.59
N GLY A 6 14.58 5.77 -16.88
CA GLY A 6 14.98 4.72 -17.82
C GLY A 6 15.82 3.62 -17.18
N HIS A 7 16.16 2.60 -17.97
CA HIS A 7 16.81 1.37 -17.49
C HIS A 7 18.33 1.50 -17.27
N ALA A 8 18.97 2.52 -17.84
CA ALA A 8 20.43 2.67 -17.82
C ALA A 8 20.85 4.14 -17.72
N HIS A 9 20.26 4.89 -16.80
CA HIS A 9 20.65 6.29 -16.60
C HIS A 9 22.12 6.38 -16.18
N PRO A 10 22.98 7.17 -16.85
CA PRO A 10 24.43 7.16 -16.64
C PRO A 10 24.86 7.42 -15.19
N ALA A 11 24.21 8.37 -14.51
CA ALA A 11 24.54 8.68 -13.12
C ALA A 11 24.19 7.52 -12.17
N ILE A 12 23.12 6.78 -12.43
CA ILE A 12 22.72 5.61 -11.62
C ILE A 12 23.70 4.47 -11.86
N ILE A 13 24.05 4.18 -13.12
CA ILE A 13 25.03 3.16 -13.47
C ILE A 13 26.38 3.44 -12.79
N LYS A 14 26.84 4.69 -12.84
CA LYS A 14 28.09 5.10 -12.17
C LYS A 14 28.03 4.86 -10.66
N ALA A 15 26.98 5.30 -9.99
CA ALA A 15 26.80 5.12 -8.54
C ALA A 15 26.76 3.63 -8.16
N VAL A 16 26.08 2.78 -8.95
CA VAL A 16 26.06 1.33 -8.73
C VAL A 16 27.45 0.72 -8.91
N GLN A 17 28.19 1.11 -9.94
CA GLN A 17 29.57 0.64 -10.17
C GLN A 17 30.51 1.00 -9.00
N GLU A 18 30.38 2.21 -8.46
CA GLU A 18 31.15 2.66 -7.30
C GLU A 18 30.78 1.88 -6.01
N GLN A 19 29.52 1.45 -5.90
CA GLN A 19 29.07 0.65 -4.76
C GLN A 19 29.46 -0.83 -4.87
N LEU A 20 29.57 -1.38 -6.09
CA LEU A 20 29.89 -2.80 -6.30
C LEU A 20 31.16 -3.27 -5.56
N VAL A 21 32.20 -2.44 -5.55
CA VAL A 21 33.47 -2.76 -4.88
C VAL A 21 33.38 -2.72 -3.35
N LYS A 22 32.30 -2.16 -2.80
CA LYS A 22 32.02 -2.09 -1.36
C LYS A 22 31.05 -3.19 -0.90
N GLY A 23 30.45 -3.92 -1.84
CA GLY A 23 29.44 -4.94 -1.59
C GLY A 23 28.01 -4.42 -1.78
N LEU A 24 27.08 -5.35 -2.02
CA LEU A 24 25.67 -5.06 -2.35
C LEU A 24 24.66 -5.65 -1.37
N SER A 25 25.06 -6.56 -0.48
CA SER A 25 24.14 -7.23 0.41
C SER A 25 24.81 -7.52 1.75
N PHE A 26 24.14 -7.12 2.82
CA PHE A 26 24.65 -7.27 4.18
C PHE A 26 23.50 -7.72 5.11
N GLY A 27 23.78 -8.54 6.10
CA GLY A 27 22.82 -8.95 7.13
C GLY A 27 22.63 -7.94 8.27
N THR A 28 23.18 -6.73 8.12
CA THR A 28 23.14 -5.64 9.11
C THR A 28 22.79 -4.34 8.41
N PRO A 29 22.29 -3.32 9.17
CA PRO A 29 22.10 -1.99 8.60
C PRO A 29 23.40 -1.42 8.02
N THR A 30 23.28 -0.68 6.92
CA THR A 30 24.40 -0.05 6.24
C THR A 30 24.26 1.48 6.27
N GLU A 31 25.39 2.18 6.10
CA GLU A 31 25.41 3.64 6.05
C GLU A 31 24.53 4.20 4.93
N ILE A 32 24.51 3.53 3.76
CA ILE A 32 23.69 3.97 2.62
C ILE A 32 22.18 3.80 2.89
N GLU A 33 21.77 2.76 3.63
CA GLU A 33 20.37 2.60 4.06
C GLU A 33 19.97 3.69 5.04
N THR A 34 20.83 4.01 6.00
CA THR A 34 20.61 5.10 6.96
C THR A 34 20.44 6.43 6.25
N THR A 35 21.36 6.76 5.34
CA THR A 35 21.28 7.98 4.52
C THR A 35 19.99 8.05 3.71
N LEU A 36 19.55 6.93 3.13
CA LEU A 36 18.29 6.90 2.38
C LEU A 36 17.08 7.08 3.31
N ALA A 37 17.07 6.44 4.49
CA ALA A 37 16.01 6.59 5.47
C ALA A 37 15.88 8.05 5.96
N GLU A 38 16.99 8.69 6.30
CA GLU A 38 17.05 10.11 6.66
C GLU A 38 16.51 11.00 5.54
N LYS A 39 16.89 10.71 4.29
CA LYS A 39 16.38 11.43 3.12
C LYS A 39 14.88 11.29 2.97
N ILE A 40 14.33 10.09 3.13
CA ILE A 40 12.88 9.85 3.06
C ILE A 40 12.17 10.62 4.16
N CYS A 41 12.61 10.53 5.42
CA CYS A 41 12.03 11.28 6.54
C CYS A 41 12.09 12.80 6.29
N SER A 42 13.16 13.31 5.68
CA SER A 42 13.29 14.74 5.40
C SER A 42 12.30 15.28 4.35
N ILE A 43 11.89 14.45 3.39
CA ILE A 43 10.94 14.84 2.32
C ILE A 43 9.50 14.41 2.62
N MET A 44 9.30 13.57 3.62
CA MET A 44 7.99 13.07 4.07
C MET A 44 7.82 13.37 5.56
N PRO A 45 7.39 14.59 5.93
CA PRO A 45 7.41 15.06 7.32
C PRO A 45 6.51 14.29 8.29
N ASN A 46 5.64 13.42 7.77
CA ASN A 46 4.79 12.54 8.57
C ASN A 46 5.45 11.18 8.88
N MET A 47 6.69 10.97 8.44
CA MET A 47 7.43 9.72 8.63
C MET A 47 8.61 9.94 9.55
N ASP A 48 8.52 9.39 10.77
CA ASP A 48 9.62 9.42 11.75
C ASP A 48 10.58 8.25 11.57
N TYR A 49 10.08 7.14 11.05
CA TYR A 49 10.81 5.89 10.84
C TYR A 49 10.55 5.29 9.47
N VAL A 50 11.57 4.66 8.92
CA VAL A 50 11.50 3.98 7.61
C VAL A 50 12.03 2.56 7.74
N ARG A 51 11.28 1.59 7.21
CA ARG A 51 11.74 0.22 7.02
C ARG A 51 11.88 -0.06 5.51
N MET A 52 13.08 -0.44 5.10
CA MET A 52 13.31 -0.89 3.73
C MET A 52 12.84 -2.34 3.56
N VAL A 53 12.27 -2.62 2.40
CA VAL A 53 11.85 -3.96 1.96
C VAL A 53 12.18 -4.11 0.47
N ASN A 54 12.04 -5.32 -0.08
CA ASN A 54 12.50 -5.60 -1.45
C ASN A 54 11.41 -5.42 -2.52
N SER A 55 10.15 -5.25 -2.14
CA SER A 55 9.05 -5.12 -3.09
C SER A 55 7.88 -4.32 -2.52
N GLY A 56 7.00 -3.82 -3.41
CA GLY A 56 5.76 -3.18 -3.01
C GLY A 56 4.82 -4.13 -2.25
N THR A 57 4.80 -5.41 -2.59
CA THR A 57 4.03 -6.43 -1.86
C THR A 57 4.51 -6.56 -0.41
N GLU A 58 5.81 -6.61 -0.17
CA GLU A 58 6.37 -6.65 1.18
C GLU A 58 6.06 -5.36 1.95
N ALA A 59 6.11 -4.21 1.29
CA ALA A 59 5.78 -2.93 1.90
C ALA A 59 4.32 -2.87 2.36
N THR A 60 3.38 -3.19 1.47
CA THR A 60 1.94 -3.16 1.78
C THR A 60 1.54 -4.23 2.79
N MET A 61 2.10 -5.43 2.70
CA MET A 61 1.92 -6.49 3.69
C MET A 61 2.41 -6.06 5.08
N SER A 62 3.56 -5.42 5.14
CA SER A 62 4.13 -4.93 6.41
C SER A 62 3.32 -3.78 6.99
N ALA A 63 2.85 -2.84 6.14
CA ALA A 63 2.01 -1.73 6.55
C ALA A 63 0.66 -2.21 7.12
N ILE A 64 0.01 -3.17 6.47
CA ILE A 64 -1.24 -3.76 6.97
C ILE A 64 -1.02 -4.46 8.31
N ARG A 65 0.05 -5.23 8.44
CA ARG A 65 0.38 -5.91 9.71
C ARG A 65 0.63 -4.90 10.83
N LEU A 66 1.35 -3.81 10.54
CA LEU A 66 1.58 -2.73 11.48
C LEU A 66 0.27 -2.06 11.89
N ALA A 67 -0.59 -1.72 10.94
CA ALA A 67 -1.89 -1.11 11.22
C ALA A 67 -2.78 -1.99 12.11
N ARG A 68 -2.87 -3.28 11.79
CA ARG A 68 -3.61 -4.25 12.62
C ARG A 68 -3.02 -4.37 14.04
N GLY A 69 -1.70 -4.49 14.14
CA GLY A 69 -1.02 -4.59 15.44
C GLY A 69 -1.18 -3.34 16.30
N TYR A 70 -1.15 -2.16 15.69
CA TYR A 70 -1.31 -0.89 16.39
C TYR A 70 -2.75 -0.64 16.85
N THR A 71 -3.72 -0.94 16.01
CA THR A 71 -5.15 -0.65 16.29
C THR A 71 -5.86 -1.76 17.05
N GLY A 72 -5.34 -2.99 17.02
CA GLY A 72 -6.05 -4.19 17.50
C GLY A 72 -7.27 -4.56 16.65
N ARG A 73 -7.36 -4.07 15.40
CA ARG A 73 -8.47 -4.26 14.49
C ARG A 73 -8.06 -5.13 13.30
N ASP A 74 -8.99 -5.90 12.74
CA ASP A 74 -8.69 -6.89 11.71
C ASP A 74 -9.01 -6.44 10.28
N LYS A 75 -10.06 -5.61 10.11
CA LYS A 75 -10.55 -5.23 8.79
C LYS A 75 -9.66 -4.17 8.12
N ILE A 76 -9.55 -4.29 6.80
CA ILE A 76 -8.94 -3.25 5.95
C ILE A 76 -9.93 -2.85 4.87
N ILE A 77 -9.84 -1.60 4.44
CA ILE A 77 -10.58 -1.09 3.28
C ILE A 77 -9.61 -0.89 2.13
N LYS A 78 -9.97 -1.35 0.94
CA LYS A 78 -9.31 -1.05 -0.34
C LYS A 78 -10.35 -0.59 -1.37
N PHE A 79 -9.89 -0.14 -2.53
CA PHE A 79 -10.78 0.29 -3.61
C PHE A 79 -10.71 -0.65 -4.81
N GLU A 80 -11.86 -0.89 -5.46
CA GLU A 80 -11.96 -1.72 -6.64
C GLU A 80 -11.08 -1.17 -7.77
N GLY A 81 -10.43 -2.06 -8.50
CA GLY A 81 -9.51 -1.68 -9.58
C GLY A 81 -8.11 -1.26 -9.11
N CYS A 82 -7.91 -0.91 -7.84
CA CYS A 82 -6.60 -0.59 -7.28
C CYS A 82 -5.78 -1.86 -6.99
N TYR A 83 -4.46 -1.78 -7.24
CA TYR A 83 -3.52 -2.87 -7.01
C TYR A 83 -2.46 -2.49 -5.97
N HIS A 84 -2.26 -3.36 -5.00
CA HIS A 84 -1.37 -3.11 -3.88
C HIS A 84 -0.41 -4.28 -3.61
N GLY A 85 -0.06 -5.04 -4.64
CA GLY A 85 0.73 -6.26 -4.50
C GLY A 85 -0.14 -7.52 -4.35
N HIS A 86 0.49 -8.66 -4.07
CA HIS A 86 -0.15 -9.96 -4.15
C HIS A 86 -0.21 -10.71 -2.81
N SER A 87 -0.22 -10.00 -1.68
CA SER A 87 -0.57 -10.63 -0.40
C SER A 87 -2.05 -11.03 -0.40
N ASP A 88 -2.39 -12.14 0.25
CA ASP A 88 -3.73 -12.73 0.22
C ASP A 88 -4.82 -11.74 0.61
N SER A 89 -4.57 -10.90 1.63
CA SER A 89 -5.50 -9.85 2.06
C SER A 89 -5.81 -8.80 0.97
N LEU A 90 -5.01 -8.70 -0.08
CA LEU A 90 -5.15 -7.70 -1.14
C LEU A 90 -5.64 -8.31 -2.46
N LEU A 91 -5.65 -9.64 -2.58
CA LEU A 91 -6.21 -10.38 -3.72
C LEU A 91 -7.71 -10.63 -3.51
N VAL A 92 -8.43 -9.56 -3.30
CA VAL A 92 -9.86 -9.54 -2.96
C VAL A 92 -10.57 -8.54 -3.86
N LYS A 93 -11.76 -8.91 -4.34
CA LYS A 93 -12.66 -8.05 -5.11
C LYS A 93 -13.95 -7.77 -4.34
N ALA A 94 -14.72 -6.78 -4.79
CA ALA A 94 -16.03 -6.50 -4.23
C ALA A 94 -16.95 -7.74 -4.33
N GLY A 95 -17.70 -7.99 -3.27
CA GLY A 95 -18.80 -8.95 -3.30
C GLY A 95 -20.05 -8.36 -3.97
N SER A 96 -21.16 -9.10 -3.93
CA SER A 96 -22.40 -8.73 -4.63
C SER A 96 -23.23 -7.62 -3.96
N GLY A 97 -22.79 -7.03 -2.86
CA GLY A 97 -23.49 -5.96 -2.14
C GLY A 97 -22.55 -4.85 -1.68
N ALA A 98 -23.11 -3.69 -1.36
CA ALA A 98 -22.35 -2.46 -1.04
C ALA A 98 -21.36 -2.59 0.14
N LEU A 99 -21.60 -3.55 1.05
CA LEU A 99 -20.74 -3.84 2.21
C LEU A 99 -20.50 -5.34 2.37
N THR A 100 -20.55 -6.09 1.27
CA THR A 100 -20.25 -7.52 1.33
C THR A 100 -18.76 -7.74 1.59
N MET A 101 -18.50 -8.71 2.47
CA MET A 101 -17.16 -9.23 2.67
C MET A 101 -16.52 -9.61 1.35
N GLY A 102 -15.23 -9.37 1.21
CA GLY A 102 -14.51 -9.56 -0.03
C GLY A 102 -14.57 -11.00 -0.53
N VAL A 103 -14.64 -11.15 -1.83
CA VAL A 103 -14.54 -12.45 -2.49
C VAL A 103 -13.10 -12.60 -3.00
N PRO A 104 -12.43 -13.74 -2.76
CA PRO A 104 -11.11 -13.97 -3.34
C PRO A 104 -11.11 -13.70 -4.85
N SER A 105 -10.18 -12.90 -5.33
CA SER A 105 -10.00 -12.64 -6.76
C SER A 105 -9.02 -13.61 -7.42
N SER A 106 -8.36 -14.44 -6.60
CA SER A 106 -7.36 -15.41 -7.03
C SER A 106 -7.66 -16.78 -6.43
N PRO A 107 -7.64 -17.87 -7.24
CA PRO A 107 -7.69 -19.23 -6.72
C PRO A 107 -6.54 -19.46 -5.74
N GLY A 108 -6.83 -20.09 -4.61
CA GLY A 108 -5.83 -20.34 -3.56
C GLY A 108 -5.84 -19.34 -2.41
N VAL A 109 -6.54 -18.22 -2.52
CA VAL A 109 -6.78 -17.33 -1.37
C VAL A 109 -7.93 -17.90 -0.55
N PRO A 110 -7.72 -18.27 0.73
CA PRO A 110 -8.80 -18.75 1.59
C PRO A 110 -9.88 -17.68 1.83
N ALA A 111 -11.15 -18.05 1.82
CA ALA A 111 -12.26 -17.14 2.05
C ALA A 111 -12.12 -16.40 3.40
N ALA A 112 -11.69 -17.09 4.45
CA ALA A 112 -11.48 -16.49 5.77
C ALA A 112 -10.48 -15.32 5.78
N LEU A 113 -9.50 -15.30 4.87
CA LEU A 113 -8.58 -14.16 4.73
C LEU A 113 -9.21 -13.02 3.94
N ALA A 114 -10.03 -13.33 2.94
CA ALA A 114 -10.77 -12.34 2.17
C ALA A 114 -11.84 -11.62 2.99
N ASP A 115 -12.43 -12.27 3.99
CA ASP A 115 -13.49 -11.73 4.86
C ASP A 115 -13.05 -10.51 5.69
N HIS A 116 -11.75 -10.32 5.86
CA HIS A 116 -11.19 -9.16 6.54
C HIS A 116 -10.92 -7.97 5.61
N THR A 117 -11.23 -8.09 4.32
CA THR A 117 -10.98 -7.03 3.34
C THR A 117 -12.29 -6.53 2.73
N VAL A 118 -12.59 -5.28 2.96
CA VAL A 118 -13.74 -4.58 2.36
C VAL A 118 -13.27 -3.82 1.13
N THR A 119 -13.93 -4.05 0.00
CA THR A 119 -13.63 -3.36 -1.25
C THR A 119 -14.74 -2.38 -1.57
N LEU A 120 -14.37 -1.10 -1.67
CA LEU A 120 -15.29 0.00 -2.00
C LEU A 120 -15.02 0.53 -3.41
N THR A 121 -15.96 1.30 -3.94
CA THR A 121 -15.79 2.00 -5.21
C THR A 121 -14.86 3.21 -5.04
N TYR A 122 -13.87 3.35 -5.92
CA TYR A 122 -12.98 4.50 -5.94
C TYR A 122 -13.76 5.77 -6.30
N ASN A 123 -13.46 6.89 -5.62
CA ASN A 123 -14.18 8.17 -5.78
C ASN A 123 -15.64 8.19 -5.25
N ASP A 124 -16.09 7.17 -4.52
CA ASP A 124 -17.39 7.16 -3.87
C ASP A 124 -17.25 7.59 -2.39
N ILE A 125 -17.39 8.90 -2.15
CA ILE A 125 -17.30 9.50 -0.80
C ILE A 125 -18.47 9.03 0.08
N ASP A 126 -19.67 8.92 -0.47
CA ASP A 126 -20.85 8.52 0.30
C ASP A 126 -20.78 7.05 0.71
N GLY A 127 -20.36 6.18 -0.21
CA GLY A 127 -20.09 4.78 0.08
C GLY A 127 -19.00 4.59 1.15
N LEU A 128 -17.93 5.41 1.10
CA LEU A 128 -16.89 5.42 2.12
C LEU A 128 -17.45 5.80 3.50
N LYS A 129 -18.19 6.90 3.61
CA LYS A 129 -18.82 7.35 4.86
C LYS A 129 -19.78 6.33 5.42
N LYS A 130 -20.60 5.71 4.56
CA LYS A 130 -21.51 4.64 4.95
C LYS A 130 -20.75 3.43 5.52
N ALA A 131 -19.69 2.99 4.85
CA ALA A 131 -18.87 1.89 5.33
C ALA A 131 -18.28 2.19 6.72
N PHE A 132 -17.74 3.40 6.93
CA PHE A 132 -17.22 3.78 8.25
C PHE A 132 -18.29 3.88 9.32
N ALA A 133 -19.50 4.33 8.99
CA ALA A 133 -20.63 4.34 9.93
C ALA A 133 -21.02 2.92 10.39
N GLU A 134 -20.88 1.91 9.52
CA GLU A 134 -21.27 0.53 9.84
C GLU A 134 -20.15 -0.30 10.47
N ILE A 135 -18.90 -0.15 10.00
CA ILE A 135 -17.78 -1.02 10.40
C ILE A 135 -16.53 -0.28 10.87
N GLY A 136 -16.53 1.05 10.97
CA GLY A 136 -15.35 1.87 11.25
C GLY A 136 -14.56 1.41 12.48
N GLU A 137 -15.24 0.99 13.54
CA GLU A 137 -14.60 0.46 14.75
C GLU A 137 -13.83 -0.85 14.55
N GLN A 138 -14.01 -1.52 13.42
CA GLN A 138 -13.33 -2.77 13.07
C GLN A 138 -12.20 -2.54 12.05
N VAL A 139 -12.09 -1.32 11.49
CA VAL A 139 -11.14 -1.00 10.41
C VAL A 139 -9.77 -0.62 10.99
N ALA A 140 -8.76 -1.37 10.62
CA ALA A 140 -7.36 -1.09 10.96
C ALA A 140 -6.75 0.00 10.08
N CYS A 141 -7.03 -0.03 8.79
CA CYS A 141 -6.55 0.97 7.83
C CYS A 141 -7.35 0.98 6.53
N VAL A 142 -7.17 2.06 5.79
CA VAL A 142 -7.53 2.18 4.37
C VAL A 142 -6.25 2.17 3.55
N ILE A 143 -6.22 1.36 2.48
CA ILE A 143 -5.13 1.37 1.50
C ILE A 143 -5.67 1.90 0.17
N VAL A 144 -4.97 2.87 -0.41
CA VAL A 144 -5.40 3.59 -1.61
C VAL A 144 -4.23 3.90 -2.54
N GLU A 145 -4.47 3.87 -3.85
CA GLU A 145 -3.62 4.56 -4.82
C GLU A 145 -4.06 6.03 -4.87
N PRO A 146 -3.23 7.02 -4.50
CA PRO A 146 -3.64 8.43 -4.52
C PRO A 146 -4.09 8.93 -5.90
N VAL A 147 -3.49 8.39 -6.95
CA VAL A 147 -3.97 8.40 -8.34
C VAL A 147 -3.96 6.95 -8.78
N ALA A 148 -5.12 6.40 -9.08
CA ALA A 148 -5.19 5.00 -9.49
C ALA A 148 -4.49 4.80 -10.84
N GLY A 149 -3.60 3.81 -10.90
CA GLY A 149 -2.80 3.49 -12.08
C GLY A 149 -3.14 2.13 -12.68
N ASN A 150 -3.50 1.16 -11.85
CA ASN A 150 -3.79 -0.20 -12.32
C ASN A 150 -5.06 -0.29 -13.20
N MET A 151 -6.08 0.48 -12.87
CA MET A 151 -7.32 0.57 -13.66
C MET A 151 -7.32 1.72 -14.68
N ASN A 152 -6.17 2.09 -15.23
CA ASN A 152 -5.85 3.32 -15.95
C ASN A 152 -5.60 4.50 -15.01
N CYS A 153 -5.21 5.65 -15.59
CA CYS A 153 -4.94 6.86 -14.81
C CYS A 153 -6.27 7.51 -14.37
N VAL A 154 -6.72 7.18 -13.17
CA VAL A 154 -7.94 7.74 -12.59
C VAL A 154 -7.56 8.62 -11.39
N PRO A 155 -7.64 9.96 -11.52
CA PRO A 155 -7.37 10.87 -10.41
C PRO A 155 -8.50 10.83 -9.38
N PRO A 156 -8.20 11.15 -8.11
CA PRO A 156 -9.23 11.33 -7.10
C PRO A 156 -10.07 12.59 -7.42
N ILE A 157 -11.38 12.52 -7.19
CA ILE A 157 -12.22 13.72 -7.23
C ILE A 157 -11.89 14.62 -6.02
N PRO A 158 -12.17 15.93 -6.11
CA PRO A 158 -12.00 16.85 -4.99
C PRO A 158 -12.71 16.34 -3.73
N GLY A 159 -11.98 16.31 -2.61
CA GLY A 159 -12.53 15.86 -1.32
C GLY A 159 -12.39 14.36 -1.04
N PHE A 160 -12.09 13.50 -2.00
CA PHE A 160 -12.04 12.05 -1.77
C PHE A 160 -10.90 11.64 -0.82
N LEU A 161 -9.67 12.10 -1.06
CA LEU A 161 -8.55 11.77 -0.17
C LEU A 161 -8.69 12.42 1.22
N GLN A 162 -9.33 13.59 1.29
CA GLN A 162 -9.67 14.24 2.55
C GLN A 162 -10.68 13.41 3.34
N ALA A 163 -11.74 12.93 2.68
CA ALA A 163 -12.75 12.08 3.32
C ALA A 163 -12.17 10.74 3.84
N ILE A 164 -11.14 10.20 3.16
CA ILE A 164 -10.41 9.03 3.68
C ILE A 164 -9.62 9.39 4.95
N ARG A 165 -9.10 10.60 5.04
CA ARG A 165 -8.28 11.05 6.16
C ARG A 165 -9.11 11.37 7.41
N GLU A 166 -10.31 11.93 7.26
CA GLU A 166 -11.28 12.23 8.31
C GLU A 166 -11.82 10.96 8.98
#